data_6bb2236d4f75cb575202f81d32e50d56
#
_entry.id   6bb2236d4f75cb575202f81d32e50d56
#
_cell.length_a   1.000
_cell.length_b   1.000
_cell.length_c   1.000
_cell.angle_alpha   90.00
_cell.angle_beta   90.00
_cell.angle_gamma   90.00
#
_symmetry.space_group_name_H-M   'P 1'
#
loop_
_entity.id
_entity.type
_entity.pdbx_description
1 polymer ?
#
loop_
_entity_poly.entity_id
_entity_poly.type
_entity_poly.pdbx_seq_one_letter_code
_entity_poly.pdbx_strand_id
1 'polypeptide(L)'
;MKLFYLFFCMIFLGCGDDSQPSTQHSTTIAAQASESTQATAPEGATQSTKRVDGSILERHAQLGKDPMDAIALWLEAAILAQENNPEGWNALGHLTIPLKDTPNWRKSGANTYFVEAIEKKSPAFRSFIVGATPENGYKVDINNLQISLAYEGPKDVRGRKMMLNCSGSTMPRPIYVQQSSQSGLYYIKEYSSMYVDVKPVVDPNKEEFH
;
A
#
# COMPACT_ATOMS: atom_id res chain seq x y z
N MET A 1 6.63 -48.67 4.72
CA MET A 1 7.57 -48.58 3.58
C MET A 1 8.27 -47.24 3.67
N LYS A 2 9.58 -47.28 4.00
CA LYS A 2 10.46 -46.11 4.09
C LYS A 2 11.03 -45.89 2.71
N LEU A 3 10.95 -44.66 2.18
CA LEU A 3 11.74 -44.27 1.01
C LEU A 3 12.58 -43.03 1.35
N PHE A 4 13.87 -43.28 1.43
CA PHE A 4 14.96 -42.31 1.49
C PHE A 4 15.10 -41.60 0.14
N TYR A 5 15.27 -40.28 0.15
CA TYR A 5 15.89 -39.60 -0.98
C TYR A 5 17.09 -38.79 -0.54
N LEU A 6 18.17 -39.11 -1.23
CA LEU A 6 19.53 -38.68 -1.02
C LEU A 6 19.75 -37.18 -1.37
N PHE A 7 20.62 -36.59 -0.59
CA PHE A 7 21.43 -35.42 -0.83
C PHE A 7 22.15 -35.42 -2.19
N PHE A 8 22.14 -34.28 -2.88
CA PHE A 8 23.13 -33.95 -3.88
C PHE A 8 23.74 -32.58 -3.60
N CYS A 9 24.94 -32.61 -3.07
CA CYS A 9 25.79 -31.46 -2.80
C CYS A 9 26.63 -31.23 -4.08
N MET A 10 26.54 -30.07 -4.73
CA MET A 10 27.51 -29.64 -5.72
C MET A 10 28.26 -28.41 -5.24
N ILE A 11 29.52 -28.64 -4.91
CA ILE A 11 30.52 -27.63 -4.64
C ILE A 11 31.12 -27.21 -5.98
N PHE A 12 31.10 -25.93 -6.32
CA PHE A 12 31.97 -25.35 -7.33
C PHE A 12 32.89 -24.32 -6.68
N LEU A 13 34.15 -24.76 -6.52
CA LEU A 13 35.30 -23.91 -6.31
C LEU A 13 35.82 -23.45 -7.69
N GLY A 14 36.02 -22.15 -7.84
CA GLY A 14 36.69 -21.57 -9.00
C GLY A 14 37.38 -20.28 -8.60
N CYS A 15 38.66 -20.38 -8.21
CA CYS A 15 39.61 -19.27 -8.13
C CYS A 15 40.04 -18.84 -9.53
N GLY A 16 40.15 -17.54 -9.75
CA GLY A 16 40.76 -16.92 -10.90
C GLY A 16 41.21 -15.52 -10.57
N ASP A 17 42.46 -15.41 -10.17
CA ASP A 17 43.24 -14.19 -10.02
C ASP A 17 43.67 -13.72 -11.41
N ASP A 18 43.54 -12.42 -11.72
CA ASP A 18 44.48 -11.78 -12.61
C ASP A 18 44.49 -10.25 -12.53
N SER A 19 45.66 -9.77 -12.56
CA SER A 19 46.29 -8.51 -12.25
C SER A 19 45.91 -7.33 -13.14
N GLN A 20 46.05 -6.14 -12.54
CA GLN A 20 46.07 -4.76 -13.07
C GLN A 20 46.97 -4.55 -14.31
N PRO A 21 46.84 -3.40 -15.06
CA PRO A 21 47.42 -2.15 -14.56
C PRO A 21 46.63 -0.84 -14.80
N SER A 22 46.99 0.10 -13.97
CA SER A 22 46.61 1.51 -13.92
C SER A 22 46.91 2.30 -15.20
N THR A 23 45.97 3.17 -15.61
CA THR A 23 46.32 4.32 -16.45
C THR A 23 45.58 5.55 -15.91
N GLN A 24 46.34 6.48 -15.37
CA GLN A 24 45.89 7.81 -14.96
C GLN A 24 45.62 8.65 -16.21
N HIS A 25 44.44 9.19 -16.37
CA HIS A 25 44.17 10.33 -17.22
C HIS A 25 43.54 11.46 -16.37
N SER A 26 44.37 12.47 -16.11
CA SER A 26 43.94 13.78 -15.65
C SER A 26 43.14 14.44 -16.75
N THR A 27 41.87 14.74 -16.49
CA THR A 27 41.05 15.61 -17.33
C THR A 27 40.44 16.70 -16.46
N THR A 28 40.79 17.92 -16.77
CA THR A 28 40.36 19.21 -16.22
C THR A 28 38.83 19.29 -16.18
N ILE A 29 38.27 19.55 -15.01
CA ILE A 29 36.83 19.70 -14.80
C ILE A 29 36.52 21.20 -15.05
N ALA A 30 35.85 21.46 -16.16
CA ALA A 30 35.14 22.71 -16.37
C ALA A 30 33.84 22.69 -15.52
N ALA A 31 33.70 23.67 -14.63
CA ALA A 31 32.49 23.87 -13.84
C ALA A 31 31.35 24.30 -14.77
N GLN A 32 30.43 23.39 -15.04
CA GLN A 32 29.10 23.75 -15.56
C GLN A 32 28.12 23.88 -14.38
N ALA A 33 27.60 25.09 -14.25
CA ALA A 33 26.49 25.38 -13.35
C ALA A 33 25.29 24.55 -13.78
N SER A 34 24.90 23.58 -12.94
CA SER A 34 23.67 22.81 -13.11
C SER A 34 22.51 23.68 -12.69
N GLU A 35 21.76 24.14 -13.64
CA GLU A 35 20.42 24.68 -13.47
C GLU A 35 19.55 23.54 -12.85
N SER A 36 19.11 23.75 -11.61
CA SER A 36 18.20 22.82 -10.95
C SER A 36 16.84 22.93 -11.62
N THR A 37 16.59 22.07 -12.59
CA THR A 37 15.25 21.84 -13.12
C THR A 37 14.45 21.19 -12.00
N GLN A 38 13.62 21.99 -11.34
CA GLN A 38 12.63 21.55 -10.38
C GLN A 38 11.66 20.65 -11.12
N ALA A 39 11.82 19.33 -10.97
CA ALA A 39 10.90 18.35 -11.53
C ALA A 39 9.56 18.55 -10.83
N THR A 40 8.63 19.17 -11.54
CA THR A 40 7.21 19.22 -11.17
C THR A 40 6.74 17.78 -11.10
N ALA A 41 6.37 17.31 -9.89
CA ALA A 41 5.79 16.00 -9.71
C ALA A 41 4.55 15.89 -10.61
N PRO A 42 4.36 14.78 -11.33
CA PRO A 42 3.16 14.60 -12.13
C PRO A 42 1.95 14.66 -11.19
N GLU A 43 1.01 15.52 -11.52
CA GLU A 43 -0.26 15.68 -10.83
C GLU A 43 -0.98 14.32 -10.87
N GLY A 44 -0.90 13.56 -9.78
CA GLY A 44 -1.50 12.23 -9.68
C GLY A 44 -3.00 12.33 -9.89
N ALA A 45 -3.56 11.55 -10.79
CA ALA A 45 -4.98 11.53 -11.05
C ALA A 45 -5.72 11.21 -9.73
N THR A 46 -6.44 12.19 -9.19
CA THR A 46 -7.30 12.01 -8.02
C THR A 46 -8.59 11.38 -8.49
N GLN A 47 -8.92 10.20 -7.97
CA GLN A 47 -10.21 9.58 -8.22
C GLN A 47 -11.10 9.75 -7.00
N SER A 48 -12.28 10.33 -7.24
CA SER A 48 -13.34 10.40 -6.24
C SER A 48 -14.19 9.14 -6.39
N THR A 49 -14.43 8.43 -5.30
CA THR A 49 -15.45 7.38 -5.31
C THR A 49 -16.80 8.00 -5.58
N LYS A 50 -17.42 7.58 -6.67
CA LYS A 50 -18.78 8.01 -6.98
C LYS A 50 -19.68 7.61 -5.82
N ARG A 51 -20.33 8.59 -5.17
CA ARG A 51 -21.23 8.30 -4.07
C ARG A 51 -22.39 7.45 -4.59
N VAL A 52 -22.49 6.24 -4.10
CA VAL A 52 -23.59 5.30 -4.33
C VAL A 52 -24.11 4.93 -2.96
N ASP A 53 -25.42 4.98 -2.77
CA ASP A 53 -26.04 4.58 -1.52
C ASP A 53 -25.98 3.06 -1.33
N GLY A 54 -26.00 2.63 -0.07
CA GLY A 54 -25.94 1.22 0.29
C GLY A 54 -24.74 0.85 1.17
N SER A 55 -24.73 -0.39 1.61
CA SER A 55 -23.61 -0.96 2.35
C SER A 55 -22.34 -1.01 1.47
N ILE A 56 -21.17 -1.15 2.10
CA ILE A 56 -19.90 -1.26 1.37
C ILE A 56 -19.94 -2.40 0.35
N LEU A 57 -20.53 -3.54 0.69
CA LEU A 57 -20.59 -4.70 -0.21
C LEU A 57 -21.54 -4.46 -1.40
N GLU A 58 -22.66 -3.78 -1.20
CA GLU A 58 -23.56 -3.38 -2.28
C GLU A 58 -22.89 -2.38 -3.23
N ARG A 59 -22.17 -1.41 -2.68
CA ARG A 59 -21.39 -0.45 -3.47
C ARG A 59 -20.23 -1.13 -4.19
N HIS A 60 -19.57 -2.11 -3.57
CA HIS A 60 -18.53 -2.89 -4.24
C HIS A 60 -19.09 -3.69 -5.42
N ALA A 61 -20.28 -4.26 -5.30
CA ALA A 61 -20.93 -4.96 -6.41
C ALA A 61 -21.19 -4.03 -7.62
N GLN A 62 -21.39 -2.74 -7.40
CA GLN A 62 -21.65 -1.74 -8.44
C GLN A 62 -20.37 -1.10 -8.98
N LEU A 63 -19.44 -0.74 -8.10
CA LEU A 63 -18.25 0.06 -8.40
C LEU A 63 -16.96 -0.76 -8.52
N GLY A 64 -16.90 -1.94 -7.94
CA GLY A 64 -15.68 -2.74 -7.79
C GLY A 64 -15.08 -3.28 -9.10
N LYS A 65 -15.64 -2.92 -10.26
CA LYS A 65 -15.02 -3.16 -11.58
C LYS A 65 -13.87 -2.16 -11.85
N ASP A 66 -13.81 -1.05 -11.13
CA ASP A 66 -12.67 -0.15 -11.11
C ASP A 66 -11.76 -0.52 -9.92
N PRO A 67 -10.46 -0.71 -10.14
CA PRO A 67 -9.53 -1.07 -9.07
C PRO A 67 -9.39 0.02 -8.02
N MET A 68 -9.49 1.30 -8.39
CA MET A 68 -9.39 2.41 -7.45
C MET A 68 -10.63 2.50 -6.56
N ASP A 69 -11.82 2.28 -7.11
CA ASP A 69 -13.07 2.22 -6.34
C ASP A 69 -13.04 1.04 -5.35
N ALA A 70 -12.54 -0.13 -5.77
CA ALA A 70 -12.38 -1.28 -4.88
C ALA A 70 -11.41 -0.98 -3.73
N ILE A 71 -10.30 -0.28 -3.99
CA ILE A 71 -9.34 0.15 -2.97
C ILE A 71 -9.97 1.17 -2.02
N ALA A 72 -10.69 2.16 -2.54
CA ALA A 72 -11.33 3.18 -1.72
C ALA A 72 -12.37 2.59 -0.77
N LEU A 73 -13.20 1.65 -1.26
CA LEU A 73 -14.16 0.91 -0.42
C LEU A 73 -13.48 0.05 0.63
N TRP A 74 -12.32 -0.53 0.32
CA TRP A 74 -11.52 -1.27 1.30
C TRP A 74 -10.94 -0.35 2.39
N LEU A 75 -10.44 0.83 2.02
CA LEU A 75 -9.96 1.84 2.99
C LEU A 75 -11.10 2.35 3.87
N GLU A 76 -12.28 2.60 3.29
CA GLU A 76 -13.48 2.93 4.05
C GLU A 76 -13.82 1.84 5.05
N ALA A 77 -13.80 0.57 4.64
CA ALA A 77 -14.02 -0.56 5.53
C ALA A 77 -13.02 -0.59 6.69
N ALA A 78 -11.74 -0.31 6.42
CA ALA A 78 -10.72 -0.25 7.47
C ALA A 78 -10.96 0.91 8.45
N ILE A 79 -11.35 2.08 7.96
CA ILE A 79 -11.66 3.25 8.79
C ILE A 79 -12.91 2.98 9.64
N LEU A 80 -13.97 2.39 9.08
CA LEU A 80 -15.16 2.00 9.83
C LEU A 80 -14.85 0.93 10.89
N ALA A 81 -14.00 -0.04 10.56
CA ALA A 81 -13.57 -1.05 11.53
C ALA A 81 -12.80 -0.43 12.70
N GLN A 82 -12.02 0.63 12.50
CA GLN A 82 -11.37 1.41 13.57
C GLN A 82 -12.38 2.07 14.51
N GLU A 83 -13.58 2.38 14.04
CA GLU A 83 -14.68 2.91 14.83
C GLU A 83 -15.55 1.80 15.45
N ASN A 84 -15.07 0.55 15.45
CA ASN A 84 -15.77 -0.66 15.90
C ASN A 84 -17.07 -0.93 15.14
N ASN A 85 -17.24 -0.41 13.93
CA ASN A 85 -18.41 -0.69 13.11
C ASN A 85 -18.33 -2.12 12.56
N PRO A 86 -19.36 -2.97 12.82
CA PRO A 86 -19.39 -4.36 12.34
C PRO A 86 -19.36 -4.48 10.81
N GLU A 87 -19.93 -3.51 10.09
CA GLU A 87 -19.91 -3.46 8.63
C GLU A 87 -18.47 -3.38 8.09
N GLY A 88 -17.64 -2.51 8.70
CA GLY A 88 -16.23 -2.39 8.32
C GLY A 88 -15.49 -3.71 8.43
N TRP A 89 -15.62 -4.41 9.55
CA TRP A 89 -15.00 -5.72 9.75
C TRP A 89 -15.51 -6.79 8.76
N ASN A 90 -16.83 -6.80 8.50
CA ASN A 90 -17.43 -7.71 7.54
C ASN A 90 -16.91 -7.44 6.13
N ALA A 91 -16.92 -6.18 5.72
CA ALA A 91 -16.44 -5.78 4.40
C ALA A 91 -14.96 -6.11 4.19
N LEU A 92 -14.08 -5.88 5.17
CA LEU A 92 -12.67 -6.28 5.08
C LEU A 92 -12.51 -7.77 4.80
N GLY A 93 -13.27 -8.62 5.49
CA GLY A 93 -13.24 -10.07 5.27
C GLY A 93 -13.65 -10.45 3.85
N HIS A 94 -14.62 -9.76 3.25
CA HIS A 94 -15.12 -10.04 1.90
C HIS A 94 -14.26 -9.43 0.79
N LEU A 95 -13.72 -8.23 1.00
CA LEU A 95 -12.96 -7.50 0.00
C LEU A 95 -11.50 -7.94 -0.09
N THR A 96 -11.02 -8.74 0.86
CA THR A 96 -9.61 -9.14 0.97
C THR A 96 -9.45 -10.63 0.68
N ILE A 97 -8.81 -10.97 -0.44
CA ILE A 97 -8.68 -12.37 -0.88
C ILE A 97 -8.11 -13.30 0.20
N PRO A 98 -7.00 -12.97 0.90
CA PRO A 98 -6.47 -13.85 1.94
C PRO A 98 -7.39 -14.04 3.14
N LEU A 99 -8.40 -13.19 3.32
CA LEU A 99 -9.32 -13.24 4.47
C LEU A 99 -10.65 -13.88 4.13
N LYS A 100 -11.07 -13.81 2.87
CA LYS A 100 -12.43 -14.13 2.39
C LYS A 100 -12.94 -15.50 2.82
N ASP A 101 -12.09 -16.50 2.77
CA ASP A 101 -12.47 -17.88 3.09
C ASP A 101 -11.78 -18.38 4.38
N THR A 102 -11.31 -17.45 5.22
CA THR A 102 -10.62 -17.77 6.47
C THR A 102 -11.57 -17.55 7.65
N PRO A 103 -12.14 -18.62 8.25
CA PRO A 103 -12.96 -18.47 9.45
C PRO A 103 -12.17 -17.81 10.59
N ASN A 104 -12.81 -16.86 11.27
CA ASN A 104 -12.19 -16.16 12.41
C ASN A 104 -10.83 -15.49 12.06
N TRP A 105 -10.66 -15.00 10.83
CA TRP A 105 -9.43 -14.41 10.34
C TRP A 105 -8.84 -13.32 11.27
N ARG A 106 -9.69 -12.61 12.03
CA ARG A 106 -9.26 -11.62 13.02
C ARG A 106 -8.43 -12.20 14.16
N LYS A 107 -8.62 -13.48 14.47
CA LYS A 107 -7.88 -14.20 15.53
C LYS A 107 -6.68 -14.99 14.99
N SER A 108 -6.46 -14.95 13.69
CA SER A 108 -5.32 -15.64 13.06
C SER A 108 -4.02 -14.89 13.34
N GLY A 109 -2.97 -15.59 13.79
CA GLY A 109 -1.65 -15.00 14.01
C GLY A 109 -1.06 -14.33 12.77
N ALA A 110 -1.40 -14.81 11.56
CA ALA A 110 -0.98 -14.21 10.30
C ALA A 110 -1.51 -12.79 10.09
N ASN A 111 -2.61 -12.43 10.75
CA ASN A 111 -3.26 -11.12 10.59
C ASN A 111 -3.08 -10.21 11.82
N THR A 112 -2.27 -10.61 12.80
CA THR A 112 -2.11 -9.89 14.06
C THR A 112 -1.78 -8.41 13.85
N TYR A 113 -0.77 -8.10 13.07
CA TYR A 113 -0.34 -6.71 12.84
C TYR A 113 -1.42 -5.87 12.13
N PHE A 114 -2.14 -6.47 11.20
CA PHE A 114 -3.24 -5.80 10.51
C PHE A 114 -4.40 -5.49 11.46
N VAL A 115 -4.81 -6.48 12.25
CA VAL A 115 -5.88 -6.33 13.24
C VAL A 115 -5.49 -5.31 14.30
N GLU A 116 -4.26 -5.39 14.82
CA GLU A 116 -3.73 -4.41 15.78
C GLU A 116 -3.71 -2.98 15.23
N ALA A 117 -3.31 -2.80 13.97
CA ALA A 117 -3.33 -1.48 13.33
C ALA A 117 -4.74 -0.88 13.27
N ILE A 118 -5.75 -1.72 13.06
CA ILE A 118 -7.16 -1.28 13.11
C ILE A 118 -7.57 -0.97 14.55
N GLU A 119 -7.36 -1.88 15.50
CA GLU A 119 -7.79 -1.75 16.90
C GLU A 119 -7.10 -0.59 17.61
N LYS A 120 -5.82 -0.34 17.31
CA LYS A 120 -5.05 0.82 17.80
C LYS A 120 -5.37 2.12 17.06
N LYS A 121 -6.31 2.10 16.11
CA LYS A 121 -6.70 3.26 15.29
C LYS A 121 -5.51 3.91 14.59
N SER A 122 -4.61 3.09 14.04
CA SER A 122 -3.44 3.60 13.32
C SER A 122 -3.85 4.63 12.27
N PRO A 123 -3.20 5.78 12.19
CA PRO A 123 -3.48 6.79 11.17
C PRO A 123 -3.09 6.34 9.75
N ALA A 124 -2.40 5.20 9.62
CA ALA A 124 -1.92 4.69 8.34
C ALA A 124 -3.04 4.59 7.29
N PHE A 125 -4.20 4.03 7.63
CA PHE A 125 -5.30 3.89 6.67
C PHE A 125 -5.84 5.24 6.20
N ARG A 126 -5.93 6.23 7.10
CA ARG A 126 -6.40 7.58 6.77
C ARG A 126 -5.40 8.37 5.94
N SER A 127 -4.10 8.06 6.04
CA SER A 127 -3.03 8.76 5.31
C SER A 127 -3.09 8.62 3.79
N PHE A 128 -3.88 7.67 3.27
CA PHE A 128 -4.13 7.49 1.83
C PHE A 128 -5.27 8.35 1.30
N ILE A 129 -6.04 8.96 2.20
CA ILE A 129 -7.19 9.80 1.82
C ILE A 129 -6.69 11.21 1.53
N VAL A 130 -7.11 11.75 0.40
CA VAL A 130 -6.76 13.11 -0.01
C VAL A 130 -7.23 14.11 1.03
N GLY A 131 -6.36 15.01 1.43
CA GLY A 131 -6.63 16.01 2.48
C GLY A 131 -6.37 15.55 3.91
N ALA A 132 -6.18 14.26 4.17
CA ALA A 132 -5.74 13.80 5.49
C ALA A 132 -4.22 13.96 5.59
N THR A 133 -3.74 14.70 6.60
CA THR A 133 -2.32 14.99 6.80
C THR A 133 -1.92 14.86 8.27
N PRO A 134 -0.61 14.72 8.59
CA PRO A 134 -0.14 14.76 9.96
C PRO A 134 -0.60 16.02 10.72
N GLU A 135 -0.62 17.17 10.04
CA GLU A 135 -0.95 18.48 10.61
C GLU A 135 -2.42 18.60 11.00
N ASN A 136 -3.31 17.93 10.27
CA ASN A 136 -4.75 17.91 10.63
C ASN A 136 -5.16 16.68 11.45
N GLY A 137 -4.19 15.86 11.91
CA GLY A 137 -4.45 14.64 12.67
C GLY A 137 -5.08 13.52 11.83
N TYR A 138 -4.82 13.51 10.52
CA TYR A 138 -5.39 12.55 9.56
C TYR A 138 -6.93 12.52 9.60
N LYS A 139 -7.54 13.69 9.72
CA LYS A 139 -8.99 13.81 9.67
C LYS A 139 -9.50 13.53 8.26
N VAL A 140 -10.58 12.75 8.17
CA VAL A 140 -11.21 12.34 6.90
C VAL A 140 -12.72 12.58 6.98
N ASP A 141 -13.31 12.90 5.84
CA ASP A 141 -14.77 12.80 5.65
C ASP A 141 -15.09 11.43 5.05
N ILE A 142 -15.65 10.54 5.87
CA ILE A 142 -15.99 9.17 5.46
C ILE A 142 -17.01 9.12 4.32
N ASN A 143 -17.81 10.18 4.16
CA ASN A 143 -18.81 10.26 3.09
C ASN A 143 -18.25 10.75 1.75
N ASN A 144 -16.99 11.20 1.74
CA ASN A 144 -16.35 11.75 0.55
C ASN A 144 -14.88 11.33 0.50
N LEU A 145 -14.63 10.02 0.50
CA LEU A 145 -13.28 9.49 0.42
C LEU A 145 -12.73 9.65 -1.01
N GLN A 146 -11.60 10.29 -1.11
CA GLN A 146 -10.83 10.41 -2.34
C GLN A 146 -9.44 9.84 -2.11
N ILE A 147 -8.97 9.03 -3.05
CA ILE A 147 -7.61 8.48 -3.03
C ILE A 147 -6.86 8.90 -4.28
N SER A 148 -5.55 8.98 -4.17
CA SER A 148 -4.70 9.43 -5.27
C SER A 148 -3.73 8.33 -5.68
N LEU A 149 -3.78 7.98 -6.97
CA LEU A 149 -2.84 7.07 -7.60
C LEU A 149 -1.59 7.84 -8.01
N ALA A 150 -0.42 7.39 -7.54
CA ALA A 150 0.85 7.92 -8.00
C ALA A 150 1.21 7.32 -9.38
N TYR A 151 1.15 6.00 -9.50
CA TYR A 151 1.31 5.29 -10.78
C TYR A 151 0.88 3.83 -10.63
N GLU A 152 0.65 3.17 -11.78
CA GLU A 152 0.48 1.73 -11.83
C GLU A 152 1.82 1.04 -12.06
N GLY A 153 2.13 0.06 -11.23
CA GLY A 153 3.27 -0.81 -11.42
C GLY A 153 2.93 -1.99 -12.36
N PRO A 154 3.94 -2.78 -12.73
CA PRO A 154 3.71 -3.96 -13.55
C PRO A 154 2.81 -4.97 -12.83
N LYS A 155 1.97 -5.66 -13.61
CA LYS A 155 1.21 -6.80 -13.11
C LYS A 155 2.15 -7.98 -12.90
N ASP A 156 2.06 -8.63 -11.76
CA ASP A 156 2.82 -9.83 -11.41
C ASP A 156 1.90 -10.92 -10.82
N VAL A 157 2.50 -11.97 -10.23
CA VAL A 157 1.75 -13.08 -9.60
C VAL A 157 0.88 -12.63 -8.41
N ARG A 158 1.19 -11.48 -7.82
CA ARG A 158 0.38 -10.86 -6.75
C ARG A 158 -0.82 -10.09 -7.28
N GLY A 159 -0.89 -9.81 -8.56
CA GLY A 159 -1.96 -9.07 -9.20
C GLY A 159 -1.51 -7.77 -9.85
N ARG A 160 -2.44 -6.81 -10.01
CA ARG A 160 -2.18 -5.47 -10.51
C ARG A 160 -1.67 -4.60 -9.36
N LYS A 161 -0.49 -4.04 -9.52
CA LYS A 161 0.14 -3.19 -8.51
C LYS A 161 -0.30 -1.75 -8.67
N MET A 162 -0.90 -1.20 -7.64
CA MET A 162 -1.31 0.20 -7.55
C MET A 162 -0.42 0.91 -6.54
N MET A 163 0.25 1.99 -6.95
CA MET A 163 1.09 2.81 -6.07
C MET A 163 0.29 4.03 -5.64
N LEU A 164 -0.13 4.06 -4.39
CA LEU A 164 -0.97 5.13 -3.85
C LEU A 164 -0.11 6.21 -3.18
N ASN A 165 -0.49 7.47 -3.39
CA ASN A 165 0.05 8.55 -2.59
C ASN A 165 -0.38 8.39 -1.12
N CYS A 166 0.54 8.73 -0.22
CA CYS A 166 0.37 8.61 1.21
C CYS A 166 0.92 9.88 1.88
N SER A 167 0.08 10.67 2.49
CA SER A 167 0.47 11.94 3.14
C SER A 167 1.43 11.74 4.32
N GLY A 168 1.38 10.58 4.94
CA GLY A 168 2.25 10.19 6.04
C GLY A 168 3.58 9.56 5.62
N SER A 169 3.90 9.53 4.31
CA SER A 169 5.11 8.91 3.78
C SER A 169 5.68 9.79 2.66
N THR A 170 7.00 9.76 2.50
CA THR A 170 7.68 10.43 1.38
C THR A 170 7.58 9.66 0.07
N MET A 171 7.19 8.39 0.14
CA MET A 171 7.11 7.49 -1.00
C MET A 171 5.69 6.93 -1.15
N PRO A 172 5.19 6.79 -2.39
CA PRO A 172 3.95 6.05 -2.64
C PRO A 172 4.05 4.62 -2.12
N ARG A 173 2.91 4.06 -1.69
CA ARG A 173 2.86 2.71 -1.12
C ARG A 173 2.08 1.75 -2.01
N PRO A 174 2.59 0.53 -2.20
CA PRO A 174 1.93 -0.46 -3.04
C PRO A 174 0.74 -1.11 -2.33
N ILE A 175 -0.32 -1.30 -3.11
CA ILE A 175 -1.40 -2.25 -2.84
C ILE A 175 -1.59 -3.10 -4.09
N TYR A 176 -1.91 -4.38 -3.92
CA TYR A 176 -2.16 -5.26 -5.07
C TYR A 176 -3.61 -5.67 -5.10
N VAL A 177 -4.20 -5.55 -6.28
CA VAL A 177 -5.58 -5.96 -6.55
C VAL A 177 -5.62 -7.08 -7.58
N GLN A 178 -6.60 -7.96 -7.43
CA GLN A 178 -6.85 -9.04 -8.38
C GLN A 178 -8.30 -9.02 -8.82
N GLN A 179 -8.51 -9.10 -10.12
CA GLN A 179 -9.84 -9.18 -10.70
C GLN A 179 -10.36 -10.63 -10.63
N SER A 180 -11.58 -10.79 -10.17
CA SER A 180 -12.29 -12.06 -10.22
C SER A 180 -12.69 -12.38 -11.66
N SER A 181 -12.37 -13.57 -12.14
CA SER A 181 -12.79 -14.04 -13.47
C SER A 181 -14.30 -14.28 -13.58
N GLN A 182 -14.98 -14.50 -12.46
CA GLN A 182 -16.42 -14.75 -12.43
C GLN A 182 -17.24 -13.46 -12.42
N SER A 183 -16.90 -12.51 -11.55
CA SER A 183 -17.67 -11.28 -11.34
C SER A 183 -17.10 -10.07 -12.08
N GLY A 184 -15.84 -10.12 -12.48
CA GLY A 184 -15.12 -8.97 -13.02
C GLY A 184 -14.78 -7.90 -11.98
N LEU A 185 -15.09 -8.12 -10.71
CA LEU A 185 -14.80 -7.20 -9.61
C LEU A 185 -13.35 -7.35 -9.14
N TYR A 186 -12.75 -6.25 -8.70
CA TYR A 186 -11.44 -6.25 -8.07
C TYR A 186 -11.54 -6.49 -6.56
N TYR A 187 -10.60 -7.26 -6.04
CA TYR A 187 -10.43 -7.57 -4.62
C TYR A 187 -9.00 -7.29 -4.20
N ILE A 188 -8.79 -6.96 -2.95
CA ILE A 188 -7.47 -6.71 -2.39
C ILE A 188 -6.76 -8.05 -2.17
N LYS A 189 -5.54 -8.17 -2.71
CA LYS A 189 -4.73 -9.39 -2.61
C LYS A 189 -3.53 -9.24 -1.67
N GLU A 190 -2.84 -8.09 -1.75
CA GLU A 190 -1.69 -7.80 -0.90
C GLU A 190 -1.81 -6.35 -0.42
N TYR A 191 -1.70 -6.16 0.88
CA TYR A 191 -1.98 -4.88 1.55
C TYR A 191 -1.04 -4.58 2.72
N SER A 192 0.05 -5.33 2.87
CA SER A 192 0.97 -5.20 4.01
C SER A 192 1.56 -3.79 4.17
N SER A 193 1.72 -3.06 3.07
CA SER A 193 2.21 -1.67 3.09
C SER A 193 1.19 -0.65 3.60
N MET A 194 -0.10 -1.02 3.69
CA MET A 194 -1.18 -0.07 3.99
C MET A 194 -1.32 0.26 5.48
N TYR A 195 -0.74 -0.56 6.34
CA TYR A 195 -0.79 -0.39 7.80
C TYR A 195 0.59 -0.21 8.44
N VAL A 196 1.63 0.01 7.62
CA VAL A 196 2.96 0.39 8.11
C VAL A 196 2.92 1.80 8.69
N ASP A 197 3.76 2.06 9.68
CA ASP A 197 3.84 3.34 10.35
C ASP A 197 3.98 4.52 9.37
N VAL A 198 3.28 5.58 9.71
CA VAL A 198 3.28 6.87 9.01
C VAL A 198 3.80 7.96 9.94
N LYS A 199 4.10 9.12 9.40
CA LYS A 199 4.46 10.28 10.22
C LYS A 199 3.46 10.46 11.35
N PRO A 200 3.90 10.72 12.59
CA PRO A 200 3.01 10.99 13.70
C PRO A 200 2.19 12.26 13.45
N VAL A 201 1.06 12.34 14.12
CA VAL A 201 0.26 13.58 14.15
C VAL A 201 1.13 14.70 14.71
N VAL A 202 1.14 15.83 14.04
CA VAL A 202 1.84 17.03 14.50
C VAL A 202 1.05 17.63 15.66
N ASP A 203 1.68 17.73 16.82
CA ASP A 203 1.11 18.48 17.95
C ASP A 203 1.44 19.97 17.77
N PRO A 204 0.46 20.84 17.49
CA PRO A 204 0.70 22.26 17.26
C PRO A 204 1.25 22.98 18.49
N ASN A 205 1.17 22.37 19.68
CA ASN A 205 1.67 22.94 20.93
C ASN A 205 3.05 22.38 21.32
N LYS A 206 3.61 21.47 20.55
CA LYS A 206 4.92 20.93 20.80
C LYS A 206 5.98 21.87 20.24
N GLU A 207 6.67 22.60 21.12
CA GLU A 207 7.87 23.37 20.75
C GLU A 207 8.95 22.40 20.25
N GLU A 208 9.36 22.54 19.00
CA GLU A 208 10.53 21.86 18.46
C GLU A 208 11.77 22.68 18.89
N PHE A 209 12.48 22.18 19.87
CA PHE A 209 13.82 22.71 20.18
C PHE A 209 14.81 22.11 19.18
N HIS A 210 15.34 22.95 18.31
CA HIS A 210 16.42 22.63 17.38
C HIS A 210 17.79 22.92 17.98
#